data_5e4113f2ebc1647d7563dec4fe0a18d4
#
_entry.id   5e4113f2ebc1647d7563dec4fe0a18d4
#
_cell.length_a   1.000
_cell.length_b   1.000
_cell.length_c   1.000
_cell.angle_alpha   90.00
_cell.angle_beta   90.00
_cell.angle_gamma   90.00
#
_symmetry.space_group_name_H-M   'P 1'
#
loop_
_entity.id
_entity.type
_entity.pdbx_description
1 polymer ?
#
loop_
_entity_poly.entity_id
_entity_poly.type
_entity_poly.pdbx_seq_one_letter_code
_entity_poly.pdbx_strand_id
1 'polypeptide(L)'
;MTTTRDGASRFEALFAALDEKNEGAFVPFLMLNDPTPEDSMEIVRTVVEAGADVLELGVPFSDPVADGPTIQGSHIRALDNGATVDDSLNLVRQIREEFPDTPIGMLIYGNVPFTRGLDKFYEEFGAAGADAILIPDVPVREGAPFAAAAEKAGVAPVFIAPARATERTLEGVAKYSKGYIYAVSRDGVTGTEQKSQTLGLDEVVANIHRYNGAPALLGFGISTPEHVAEAIAAGAAGAITGSAITKIVNGYVSRETEDSPAFITDMDALKKEITDYVSAMKAATKK
;
A
#
# COMPACT_ATOMS: atom_id res chain seq x y z
N MET A 1 -23.26 -21.57 5.37
CA MET A 1 -22.43 -20.90 6.39
C MET A 1 -21.36 -20.15 5.61
N THR A 2 -21.55 -18.88 5.39
CA THR A 2 -20.52 -17.98 4.84
C THR A 2 -19.46 -17.85 5.92
N THR A 3 -18.32 -18.50 5.74
CA THR A 3 -17.12 -18.20 6.53
C THR A 3 -16.81 -16.73 6.28
N THR A 4 -17.01 -15.89 7.30
CA THR A 4 -16.51 -14.51 7.31
C THR A 4 -15.00 -14.61 7.06
N ARG A 5 -14.55 -14.20 5.88
CA ARG A 5 -13.12 -14.10 5.59
C ARG A 5 -12.53 -13.05 6.52
N ASP A 6 -11.52 -13.43 7.27
CA ASP A 6 -10.70 -12.49 8.02
C ASP A 6 -9.61 -11.97 7.06
N GLY A 7 -9.60 -10.66 6.78
CA GLY A 7 -8.62 -10.04 5.90
C GLY A 7 -7.17 -10.29 6.36
N ALA A 8 -6.92 -10.43 7.66
CA ALA A 8 -5.60 -10.78 8.18
C ALA A 8 -5.11 -12.14 7.69
N SER A 9 -6.00 -13.09 7.41
CA SER A 9 -5.64 -14.49 7.08
C SER A 9 -4.81 -14.63 5.81
N ARG A 10 -5.02 -13.79 4.78
CA ARG A 10 -4.17 -13.81 3.57
C ARG A 10 -2.77 -13.29 3.84
N PHE A 11 -2.63 -12.26 4.67
CA PHE A 11 -1.32 -11.77 5.10
C PHE A 11 -0.58 -12.80 5.94
N GLU A 12 -1.26 -13.48 6.88
CA GLU A 12 -0.67 -14.54 7.70
C GLU A 12 -0.18 -15.70 6.84
N ALA A 13 -1.00 -16.16 5.88
CA ALA A 13 -0.61 -17.22 4.95
C ALA A 13 0.57 -16.80 4.06
N LEU A 14 0.58 -15.56 3.57
CA LEU A 14 1.67 -15.02 2.77
C LEU A 14 2.98 -14.98 3.57
N PHE A 15 2.98 -14.37 4.76
CA PHE A 15 4.20 -14.27 5.57
C PHE A 15 4.74 -15.64 5.98
N ALA A 16 3.88 -16.59 6.30
CA ALA A 16 4.30 -17.97 6.57
C ALA A 16 4.99 -18.61 5.35
N ALA A 17 4.41 -18.44 4.15
CA ALA A 17 5.00 -18.97 2.92
C ALA A 17 6.32 -18.28 2.53
N LEU A 18 6.46 -16.98 2.82
CA LEU A 18 7.70 -16.24 2.58
C LEU A 18 8.80 -16.63 3.58
N ASP A 19 8.44 -16.87 4.83
CA ASP A 19 9.39 -17.35 5.85
C ASP A 19 9.96 -18.73 5.49
N GLU A 20 9.13 -19.65 4.97
CA GLU A 20 9.59 -20.94 4.46
C GLU A 20 10.60 -20.80 3.31
N LYS A 21 10.47 -19.74 2.49
CA LYS A 21 11.37 -19.42 1.37
C LYS A 21 12.59 -18.59 1.80
N ASN A 22 12.64 -18.15 3.05
CA ASN A 22 13.64 -17.21 3.55
C ASN A 22 13.63 -15.88 2.77
N GLU A 23 12.44 -15.36 2.50
CA GLU A 23 12.18 -14.12 1.76
C GLU A 23 11.34 -13.17 2.58
N GLY A 24 11.40 -11.88 2.26
CA GLY A 24 10.44 -10.87 2.69
C GLY A 24 9.42 -10.56 1.60
N ALA A 25 8.40 -9.78 1.94
CA ALA A 25 7.40 -9.32 0.99
C ALA A 25 7.90 -8.09 0.19
N PHE A 26 7.60 -8.06 -1.11
CA PHE A 26 7.68 -6.84 -1.91
C PHE A 26 6.28 -6.31 -2.23
N VAL A 27 6.04 -5.04 -1.91
CA VAL A 27 4.72 -4.40 -1.94
C VAL A 27 4.78 -3.13 -2.79
N PRO A 28 4.38 -3.16 -4.07
CA PRO A 28 4.20 -1.93 -4.85
C PRO A 28 2.91 -1.21 -4.44
N PHE A 29 3.02 0.11 -4.24
CA PHE A 29 1.87 0.99 -4.16
C PHE A 29 1.47 1.47 -5.55
N LEU A 30 0.18 1.36 -5.87
CA LEU A 30 -0.40 1.81 -7.12
C LEU A 30 -1.62 2.71 -6.85
N MET A 31 -1.74 3.81 -7.59
CA MET A 31 -2.95 4.62 -7.56
C MET A 31 -4.00 3.98 -8.46
N LEU A 32 -5.17 3.69 -7.92
CA LEU A 32 -6.29 3.17 -8.68
C LEU A 32 -6.80 4.23 -9.66
N ASN A 33 -7.24 3.77 -10.85
CA ASN A 33 -7.75 4.60 -11.94
C ASN A 33 -6.73 5.60 -12.52
N ASP A 34 -5.43 5.39 -12.33
CA ASP A 34 -4.38 6.27 -12.84
C ASP A 34 -3.66 5.67 -14.06
N PRO A 35 -3.74 6.29 -15.24
CA PRO A 35 -4.60 7.42 -15.60
C PRO A 35 -6.07 7.03 -15.85
N THR A 36 -6.35 5.79 -16.23
CA THR A 36 -7.70 5.23 -16.45
C THR A 36 -7.90 3.92 -15.69
N PRO A 37 -9.13 3.44 -15.47
CA PRO A 37 -9.38 2.12 -14.87
C PRO A 37 -8.73 0.97 -15.67
N GLU A 38 -8.78 1.03 -17.00
CA GLU A 38 -8.21 0.03 -17.90
C GLU A 38 -6.69 -0.02 -17.80
N ASP A 39 -6.02 1.14 -17.87
CA ASP A 39 -4.56 1.24 -17.70
C ASP A 39 -4.13 0.78 -16.31
N SER A 40 -4.87 1.18 -15.28
CA SER A 40 -4.62 0.77 -13.89
C SER A 40 -4.68 -0.76 -13.74
N MET A 41 -5.66 -1.43 -14.38
CA MET A 41 -5.75 -2.89 -14.35
C MET A 41 -4.58 -3.57 -15.06
N GLU A 42 -4.14 -3.05 -16.22
CA GLU A 42 -2.96 -3.55 -16.92
C GLU A 42 -1.67 -3.41 -16.09
N ILE A 43 -1.51 -2.28 -15.37
CA ILE A 43 -0.39 -2.06 -14.46
C ILE A 43 -0.45 -3.06 -13.28
N VAL A 44 -1.64 -3.30 -12.70
CA VAL A 44 -1.82 -4.28 -11.62
C VAL A 44 -1.44 -5.69 -12.08
N ARG A 45 -1.90 -6.13 -13.27
CA ARG A 45 -1.49 -7.43 -13.85
C ARG A 45 0.02 -7.53 -13.95
N THR A 46 0.64 -6.49 -14.49
CA THR A 46 2.09 -6.45 -14.71
C THR A 46 2.86 -6.59 -13.40
N VAL A 47 2.48 -5.88 -12.33
CA VAL A 47 3.21 -5.98 -11.05
C VAL A 47 3.01 -7.33 -10.38
N VAL A 48 1.83 -7.94 -10.45
CA VAL A 48 1.56 -9.26 -9.89
C VAL A 48 2.36 -10.33 -10.65
N GLU A 49 2.32 -10.31 -11.98
CA GLU A 49 3.09 -11.22 -12.83
C GLU A 49 4.59 -11.09 -12.66
N ALA A 50 5.09 -9.87 -12.36
CA ALA A 50 6.50 -9.60 -12.10
C ALA A 50 6.97 -10.03 -10.70
N GLY A 51 6.06 -10.49 -9.82
CA GLY A 51 6.38 -11.09 -8.52
C GLY A 51 6.09 -10.21 -7.31
N ALA A 52 5.21 -9.23 -7.41
CA ALA A 52 4.68 -8.53 -6.23
C ALA A 52 3.93 -9.51 -5.32
N ASP A 53 4.22 -9.47 -4.03
CA ASP A 53 3.61 -10.38 -3.04
C ASP A 53 2.29 -9.82 -2.49
N VAL A 54 2.18 -8.50 -2.41
CA VAL A 54 1.02 -7.75 -1.91
C VAL A 54 0.78 -6.58 -2.83
N LEU A 55 -0.47 -6.21 -3.04
CA LEU A 55 -0.85 -4.94 -3.66
C LEU A 55 -1.19 -3.92 -2.57
N GLU A 56 -0.57 -2.74 -2.58
CA GLU A 56 -1.04 -1.59 -1.84
C GLU A 56 -1.70 -0.61 -2.82
N LEU A 57 -3.00 -0.35 -2.65
CA LEU A 57 -3.80 0.38 -3.62
C LEU A 57 -4.33 1.68 -3.02
N GLY A 58 -3.99 2.80 -3.66
CA GLY A 58 -4.48 4.13 -3.31
C GLY A 58 -5.82 4.45 -3.97
N VAL A 59 -6.72 5.09 -3.23
CA VAL A 59 -7.95 5.67 -3.79
C VAL A 59 -7.70 7.15 -4.09
N PRO A 60 -7.99 7.64 -5.30
CA PRO A 60 -7.80 9.05 -5.66
C PRO A 60 -8.49 10.00 -4.68
N PHE A 61 -7.77 11.03 -4.25
CA PHE A 61 -8.24 12.03 -3.29
C PHE A 61 -7.67 13.41 -3.60
N SER A 62 -8.43 14.48 -3.37
CA SER A 62 -8.07 15.85 -3.75
C SER A 62 -6.97 16.47 -2.88
N ASP A 63 -6.86 16.02 -1.60
CA ASP A 63 -6.02 16.68 -0.59
C ASP A 63 -5.07 15.68 0.11
N PRO A 64 -4.18 15.00 -0.63
CA PRO A 64 -3.36 13.90 -0.11
C PRO A 64 -2.15 14.43 0.68
N VAL A 65 -2.40 14.91 1.90
CA VAL A 65 -1.43 15.62 2.76
C VAL A 65 -0.22 14.78 3.22
N ALA A 66 -0.34 13.46 3.19
CA ALA A 66 0.76 12.55 3.55
C ALA A 66 1.66 12.21 2.35
N ASP A 67 1.27 12.60 1.13
CA ASP A 67 1.96 12.24 -0.09
C ASP A 67 2.86 13.34 -0.63
N GLY A 68 3.98 12.93 -1.22
CA GLY A 68 4.87 13.81 -1.97
C GLY A 68 4.38 14.07 -3.40
N PRO A 69 5.03 15.01 -4.13
CA PRO A 69 4.53 15.52 -5.40
C PRO A 69 4.32 14.45 -6.48
N THR A 70 5.11 13.39 -6.49
CA THR A 70 4.98 12.28 -7.45
C THR A 70 3.64 11.55 -7.28
N ILE A 71 3.29 11.18 -6.04
CA ILE A 71 2.03 10.50 -5.74
C ILE A 71 0.86 11.47 -5.83
N GLN A 72 1.02 12.73 -5.38
CA GLN A 72 0.00 13.77 -5.57
C GLN A 72 -0.39 13.91 -7.05
N GLY A 73 0.59 13.87 -7.96
CA GLY A 73 0.34 13.90 -9.39
C GLY A 73 -0.54 12.75 -9.89
N SER A 74 -0.41 11.55 -9.34
CA SER A 74 -1.25 10.40 -9.71
C SER A 74 -2.70 10.56 -9.21
N HIS A 75 -2.90 11.10 -8.00
CA HIS A 75 -4.23 11.47 -7.52
C HIS A 75 -4.93 12.47 -8.47
N ILE A 76 -4.23 13.54 -8.82
CA ILE A 76 -4.76 14.58 -9.72
C ILE A 76 -5.11 13.99 -11.08
N ARG A 77 -4.24 13.15 -11.68
CA ARG A 77 -4.53 12.55 -13.00
C ARG A 77 -5.78 11.69 -12.99
N ALA A 78 -5.91 10.82 -11.99
CA ALA A 78 -7.09 9.97 -11.85
C ALA A 78 -8.36 10.80 -11.66
N LEU A 79 -8.33 11.84 -10.81
CA LEU A 79 -9.47 12.75 -10.58
C LEU A 79 -9.83 13.58 -11.82
N ASP A 80 -8.84 14.12 -12.54
CA ASP A 80 -9.05 14.87 -13.78
C ASP A 80 -9.70 13.99 -14.87
N ASN A 81 -9.39 12.69 -14.88
CA ASN A 81 -10.01 11.72 -15.76
C ASN A 81 -11.37 11.22 -15.23
N GLY A 82 -11.89 11.82 -14.15
CA GLY A 82 -13.23 11.58 -13.62
C GLY A 82 -13.36 10.43 -12.64
N ALA A 83 -12.25 9.90 -12.11
CA ALA A 83 -12.28 8.79 -11.17
C ALA A 83 -13.06 9.12 -9.89
N THR A 84 -13.88 8.18 -9.45
CA THR A 84 -14.65 8.24 -8.21
C THR A 84 -14.23 7.13 -7.24
N VAL A 85 -14.69 7.22 -5.99
CA VAL A 85 -14.51 6.13 -5.01
C VAL A 85 -15.23 4.86 -5.45
N ASP A 86 -16.37 4.98 -6.14
CA ASP A 86 -17.13 3.82 -6.62
C ASP A 86 -16.42 3.13 -7.79
N ASP A 87 -15.71 3.87 -8.66
CA ASP A 87 -14.84 3.30 -9.68
C ASP A 87 -13.67 2.53 -9.06
N SER A 88 -13.09 3.08 -7.99
CA SER A 88 -12.04 2.40 -7.22
C SER A 88 -12.56 1.10 -6.59
N LEU A 89 -13.76 1.10 -6.00
CA LEU A 89 -14.41 -0.12 -5.49
C LEU A 89 -14.65 -1.17 -6.58
N ASN A 90 -15.08 -0.73 -7.78
CA ASN A 90 -15.30 -1.63 -8.91
C ASN A 90 -13.98 -2.24 -9.38
N LEU A 91 -12.91 -1.46 -9.44
CA LEU A 91 -11.59 -1.95 -9.83
C LEU A 91 -11.02 -2.93 -8.79
N VAL A 92 -11.18 -2.69 -7.49
CA VAL A 92 -10.81 -3.65 -6.44
C VAL A 92 -11.52 -4.99 -6.60
N ARG A 93 -12.84 -4.99 -6.97
CA ARG A 93 -13.57 -6.24 -7.25
C ARG A 93 -12.97 -7.00 -8.43
N GLN A 94 -12.66 -6.31 -9.52
CA GLN A 94 -12.04 -6.92 -10.71
C GLN A 94 -10.65 -7.50 -10.36
N ILE A 95 -9.83 -6.75 -9.63
CA ILE A 95 -8.52 -7.21 -9.16
C ILE A 95 -8.68 -8.48 -8.29
N ARG A 96 -9.65 -8.49 -7.36
CA ARG A 96 -9.89 -9.66 -6.51
C ARG A 96 -10.40 -10.87 -7.28
N GLU A 97 -11.23 -10.68 -8.30
CA GLU A 97 -11.70 -11.76 -9.16
C GLU A 97 -10.57 -12.39 -9.96
N GLU A 98 -9.64 -11.58 -10.46
CA GLU A 98 -8.50 -12.05 -11.24
C GLU A 98 -7.37 -12.63 -10.37
N PHE A 99 -7.13 -12.02 -9.19
CA PHE A 99 -6.08 -12.42 -8.25
C PHE A 99 -6.66 -12.82 -6.88
N PRO A 100 -7.32 -13.99 -6.77
CA PRO A 100 -8.07 -14.38 -5.58
C PRO A 100 -7.21 -14.54 -4.32
N ASP A 101 -5.94 -14.86 -4.47
CA ASP A 101 -5.03 -15.18 -3.37
C ASP A 101 -4.07 -14.04 -3.01
N THR A 102 -3.87 -13.05 -3.88
CA THR A 102 -2.98 -11.91 -3.61
C THR A 102 -3.56 -11.01 -2.53
N PRO A 103 -2.86 -10.74 -1.42
CA PRO A 103 -3.33 -9.79 -0.42
C PRO A 103 -3.44 -8.38 -1.00
N ILE A 104 -4.54 -7.69 -0.66
CA ILE A 104 -4.83 -6.31 -1.07
C ILE A 104 -4.91 -5.43 0.17
N GLY A 105 -3.92 -4.56 0.35
CA GLY A 105 -3.97 -3.43 1.27
C GLY A 105 -4.48 -2.18 0.55
N MET A 106 -5.31 -1.41 1.23
CA MET A 106 -5.79 -0.12 0.71
C MET A 106 -5.16 1.02 1.50
N LEU A 107 -4.77 2.10 0.80
CA LEU A 107 -4.37 3.36 1.41
C LEU A 107 -5.41 4.42 1.03
N ILE A 108 -6.16 4.90 2.02
CA ILE A 108 -7.34 5.76 1.81
C ILE A 108 -7.37 6.87 2.85
N TYR A 109 -7.52 8.13 2.41
CA TYR A 109 -7.60 9.29 3.30
C TYR A 109 -8.90 9.37 4.10
N GLY A 110 -8.82 9.85 5.33
CA GLY A 110 -9.87 9.81 6.35
C GLY A 110 -11.18 10.49 5.98
N ASN A 111 -11.16 11.46 5.07
CA ASN A 111 -12.40 12.08 4.57
C ASN A 111 -13.30 11.09 3.81
N VAL A 112 -12.73 10.08 3.15
CA VAL A 112 -13.52 9.07 2.42
C VAL A 112 -14.39 8.25 3.38
N PRO A 113 -13.82 7.56 4.43
CA PRO A 113 -14.64 6.87 5.41
C PRO A 113 -15.57 7.80 6.20
N PHE A 114 -15.16 9.02 6.47
CA PHE A 114 -15.99 9.99 7.19
C PHE A 114 -17.26 10.35 6.40
N THR A 115 -17.14 10.64 5.12
CA THR A 115 -18.29 11.03 4.28
C THR A 115 -19.21 9.86 3.91
N ARG A 116 -18.67 8.64 3.76
CA ARG A 116 -19.46 7.43 3.47
C ARG A 116 -20.14 6.85 4.72
N GLY A 117 -19.66 7.20 5.90
CA GLY A 117 -19.98 6.53 7.17
C GLY A 117 -19.06 5.33 7.41
N LEU A 118 -18.44 5.30 8.58
CA LEU A 118 -17.32 4.41 8.90
C LEU A 118 -17.67 2.91 8.72
N ASP A 119 -18.78 2.44 9.28
CA ASP A 119 -19.21 1.04 9.14
C ASP A 119 -19.44 0.68 7.66
N LYS A 120 -20.22 1.51 6.94
CA LYS A 120 -20.53 1.30 5.53
C LYS A 120 -19.26 1.27 4.67
N PHE A 121 -18.31 2.16 4.92
CA PHE A 121 -17.03 2.21 4.21
C PHE A 121 -16.27 0.88 4.33
N TYR A 122 -16.08 0.36 5.55
CA TYR A 122 -15.38 -0.90 5.74
C TYR A 122 -16.15 -2.09 5.17
N GLU A 123 -17.49 -2.10 5.29
CA GLU A 123 -18.33 -3.14 4.68
C GLU A 123 -18.19 -3.15 3.14
N GLU A 124 -18.20 -1.98 2.48
CA GLU A 124 -18.08 -1.88 1.01
C GLU A 124 -16.70 -2.30 0.51
N PHE A 125 -15.61 -1.83 1.14
CA PHE A 125 -14.26 -2.22 0.74
C PHE A 125 -13.95 -3.68 1.07
N GLY A 126 -14.40 -4.20 2.20
CA GLY A 126 -14.29 -5.62 2.54
C GLY A 126 -15.05 -6.50 1.55
N ALA A 127 -16.28 -6.13 1.20
CA ALA A 127 -17.08 -6.83 0.18
C ALA A 127 -16.48 -6.75 -1.23
N ALA A 128 -15.75 -5.66 -1.55
CA ALA A 128 -15.01 -5.53 -2.80
C ALA A 128 -13.76 -6.42 -2.84
N GLY A 129 -13.27 -6.90 -1.70
CA GLY A 129 -12.12 -7.80 -1.63
C GLY A 129 -10.85 -7.21 -1.02
N ALA A 130 -10.93 -6.02 -0.41
CA ALA A 130 -9.83 -5.48 0.38
C ALA A 130 -9.58 -6.36 1.62
N ASP A 131 -8.32 -6.67 1.90
CA ASP A 131 -7.90 -7.46 3.05
C ASP A 131 -7.48 -6.56 4.22
N ALA A 132 -6.86 -5.42 3.92
CA ALA A 132 -6.38 -4.46 4.92
C ALA A 132 -6.63 -3.02 4.48
N ILE A 133 -6.81 -2.12 5.44
CA ILE A 133 -6.96 -0.68 5.16
C ILE A 133 -6.10 0.14 6.10
N LEU A 134 -5.28 1.01 5.52
CA LEU A 134 -4.50 2.06 6.15
C LEU A 134 -5.14 3.42 5.86
N ILE A 135 -5.35 4.23 6.90
CA ILE A 135 -5.81 5.61 6.79
C ILE A 135 -4.68 6.52 7.31
N PRO A 136 -3.88 7.14 6.43
CA PRO A 136 -2.59 7.74 6.80
C PRO A 136 -2.72 9.00 7.66
N ASP A 137 -3.83 9.71 7.60
CA ASP A 137 -4.15 10.93 8.35
C ASP A 137 -4.96 10.68 9.64
N VAL A 138 -5.18 9.41 10.01
CA VAL A 138 -5.78 9.03 11.30
C VAL A 138 -4.70 8.51 12.26
N PRO A 139 -4.32 9.28 13.29
CA PRO A 139 -3.35 8.83 14.27
C PRO A 139 -3.91 7.68 15.13
N VAL A 140 -3.06 6.76 15.53
CA VAL A 140 -3.45 5.56 16.30
C VAL A 140 -4.23 5.85 17.59
N ARG A 141 -4.02 7.03 18.22
CA ARG A 141 -4.80 7.45 19.39
C ARG A 141 -6.29 7.61 19.12
N GLU A 142 -6.67 7.88 17.86
CA GLU A 142 -8.05 7.98 17.38
C GLU A 142 -8.50 6.67 16.70
N GLY A 143 -7.64 5.64 16.70
CA GLY A 143 -7.80 4.43 15.91
C GLY A 143 -8.90 3.48 16.39
N ALA A 144 -9.33 3.55 17.66
CA ALA A 144 -10.26 2.58 18.24
C ALA A 144 -11.58 2.39 17.43
N PRO A 145 -12.31 3.44 17.01
CA PRO A 145 -13.52 3.27 16.21
C PRO A 145 -13.26 2.70 14.83
N PHE A 146 -12.11 3.05 14.22
CA PHE A 146 -11.70 2.50 12.92
C PHE A 146 -11.37 1.02 13.02
N ALA A 147 -10.60 0.62 14.04
CA ALA A 147 -10.27 -0.78 14.29
C ALA A 147 -11.53 -1.62 14.52
N ALA A 148 -12.48 -1.12 15.31
CA ALA A 148 -13.74 -1.82 15.58
C ALA A 148 -14.61 -1.98 14.32
N ALA A 149 -14.71 -0.95 13.47
CA ALA A 149 -15.45 -1.03 12.22
C ALA A 149 -14.77 -1.97 11.20
N ALA A 150 -13.44 -1.94 11.11
CA ALA A 150 -12.66 -2.85 10.28
C ALA A 150 -12.86 -4.32 10.70
N GLU A 151 -12.72 -4.62 11.99
CA GLU A 151 -12.93 -5.97 12.53
C GLU A 151 -14.33 -6.50 12.24
N LYS A 152 -15.36 -5.66 12.43
CA LYS A 152 -16.76 -6.01 12.11
C LYS A 152 -16.96 -6.38 10.64
N ALA A 153 -16.21 -5.73 9.73
CA ALA A 153 -16.27 -5.98 8.29
C ALA A 153 -15.31 -7.10 7.82
N GLY A 154 -14.52 -7.70 8.72
CA GLY A 154 -13.50 -8.70 8.36
C GLY A 154 -12.33 -8.12 7.58
N VAL A 155 -12.01 -6.83 7.79
CA VAL A 155 -10.88 -6.11 7.19
C VAL A 155 -9.83 -5.86 8.25
N ALA A 156 -8.56 -6.08 7.94
CA ALA A 156 -7.46 -5.81 8.84
C ALA A 156 -7.17 -4.29 8.94
N PRO A 157 -7.27 -3.67 10.11
CA PRO A 157 -6.85 -2.28 10.28
C PRO A 157 -5.32 -2.20 10.30
N VAL A 158 -4.74 -1.26 9.55
CA VAL A 158 -3.30 -0.99 9.50
C VAL A 158 -3.03 0.42 10.03
N PHE A 159 -2.03 0.54 10.90
CA PHE A 159 -1.58 1.83 11.41
C PHE A 159 -0.10 2.06 11.12
N ILE A 160 0.26 3.34 11.01
CA ILE A 160 1.65 3.76 10.80
C ILE A 160 2.41 3.71 12.13
N ALA A 161 3.58 3.06 12.12
CA ALA A 161 4.59 3.15 13.15
C ALA A 161 5.62 4.22 12.75
N PRO A 162 5.58 5.45 13.32
CA PRO A 162 6.51 6.51 12.97
C PRO A 162 7.94 6.21 13.43
N ALA A 163 8.94 6.73 12.71
CA ALA A 163 10.36 6.54 13.02
C ALA A 163 10.75 6.99 14.45
N ARG A 164 10.06 8.00 14.98
CA ARG A 164 10.28 8.54 16.34
C ARG A 164 9.05 8.36 17.23
N ALA A 165 8.42 7.20 17.12
CA ALA A 165 7.24 6.90 17.92
C ALA A 165 7.60 6.74 19.40
N THR A 166 6.73 7.25 20.28
CA THR A 166 6.80 6.93 21.72
C THR A 166 6.39 5.46 21.94
N GLU A 167 6.85 4.85 23.05
CA GLU A 167 6.43 3.51 23.44
C GLU A 167 4.89 3.38 23.44
N ARG A 168 4.17 4.35 23.99
CA ARG A 168 2.71 4.39 24.01
C ARG A 168 2.09 4.36 22.59
N THR A 169 2.73 5.04 21.63
CA THR A 169 2.29 5.02 20.22
C THR A 169 2.50 3.64 19.64
N LEU A 170 3.67 3.03 19.83
CA LEU A 170 3.99 1.69 19.32
C LEU A 170 3.12 0.60 19.96
N GLU A 171 2.83 0.70 21.27
CA GLU A 171 1.84 -0.17 21.91
C GLU A 171 0.46 -0.07 21.24
N GLY A 172 0.00 1.15 20.96
CA GLY A 172 -1.27 1.38 20.27
C GLY A 172 -1.27 0.82 18.85
N VAL A 173 -0.20 1.03 18.10
CA VAL A 173 -0.02 0.48 16.75
C VAL A 173 -0.04 -1.05 16.78
N ALA A 174 0.73 -1.67 17.66
CA ALA A 174 0.75 -3.13 17.81
C ALA A 174 -0.60 -3.71 18.25
N LYS A 175 -1.33 -2.99 19.12
CA LYS A 175 -2.65 -3.41 19.62
C LYS A 175 -3.71 -3.43 18.51
N TYR A 176 -3.75 -2.39 17.69
CA TYR A 176 -4.84 -2.20 16.73
C TYR A 176 -4.53 -2.72 15.33
N SER A 177 -3.26 -2.78 14.92
CA SER A 177 -2.90 -3.28 13.59
C SER A 177 -3.08 -4.79 13.49
N LYS A 178 -3.61 -5.22 12.34
CA LYS A 178 -3.72 -6.61 11.91
C LYS A 178 -3.17 -6.73 10.49
N GLY A 179 -2.89 -7.95 10.05
CA GLY A 179 -2.25 -8.17 8.76
C GLY A 179 -0.81 -7.68 8.73
N TYR A 180 -0.58 -6.37 8.74
CA TYR A 180 0.75 -5.77 8.82
C TYR A 180 0.75 -4.43 9.57
N ILE A 181 1.95 -3.94 9.93
CA ILE A 181 2.19 -2.59 10.43
C ILE A 181 2.99 -1.82 9.37
N TYR A 182 2.53 -0.62 9.02
CA TYR A 182 3.26 0.25 8.11
C TYR A 182 4.36 0.99 8.88
N ALA A 183 5.60 0.53 8.80
CA ALA A 183 6.73 1.19 9.45
C ALA A 183 7.34 2.25 8.55
N VAL A 184 7.68 3.42 9.09
CA VAL A 184 8.39 4.46 8.36
C VAL A 184 9.74 4.76 9.01
N SER A 185 10.78 4.88 8.18
CA SER A 185 12.15 5.12 8.62
C SER A 185 12.48 6.60 8.82
N ARG A 186 11.59 7.51 8.45
CA ARG A 186 11.81 8.97 8.53
C ARG A 186 10.49 9.72 8.71
N ASP A 187 10.60 10.92 9.27
CA ASP A 187 9.48 11.87 9.31
C ASP A 187 9.32 12.59 7.96
N GLY A 188 8.11 13.02 7.63
CA GLY A 188 7.78 13.78 6.43
C GLY A 188 6.80 13.06 5.50
N VAL A 189 6.83 13.44 4.22
CA VAL A 189 5.96 12.89 3.16
C VAL A 189 6.70 11.88 2.29
N THR A 190 5.98 11.12 1.47
CA THR A 190 6.54 10.19 0.48
C THR A 190 7.44 10.93 -0.53
N GLY A 191 8.46 10.27 -1.07
CA GLY A 191 9.34 10.83 -2.09
C GLY A 191 10.67 10.10 -2.24
N THR A 192 11.24 10.13 -3.45
CA THR A 192 12.56 9.54 -3.77
C THR A 192 13.72 10.51 -3.58
N GLU A 193 13.46 11.79 -3.28
CA GLU A 193 14.43 12.87 -3.29
C GLU A 193 15.31 12.92 -2.04
N GLN A 194 14.96 12.20 -0.98
CA GLN A 194 15.75 12.11 0.24
C GLN A 194 16.22 10.67 0.45
N LYS A 195 17.52 10.51 0.70
CA LYS A 195 18.10 9.19 1.00
C LYS A 195 17.34 8.53 2.16
N SER A 196 17.01 7.25 1.97
CA SER A 196 16.55 6.41 3.07
C SER A 196 17.59 6.46 4.20
N GLN A 197 17.17 6.85 5.38
CA GLN A 197 18.00 6.69 6.58
C GLN A 197 17.37 5.55 7.36
N THR A 198 17.98 4.37 7.26
CA THR A 198 17.60 3.18 8.04
C THR A 198 17.93 3.32 9.54
N LEU A 199 18.49 4.47 9.94
CA LEU A 199 18.83 4.78 11.33
C LEU A 199 17.57 4.73 12.21
N GLY A 200 17.51 3.75 13.12
CA GLY A 200 16.43 3.55 14.06
C GLY A 200 15.31 2.62 13.59
N LEU A 201 15.38 2.08 12.36
CA LEU A 201 14.40 1.12 11.88
C LEU A 201 14.44 -0.20 12.65
N ASP A 202 15.65 -0.69 12.93
CA ASP A 202 15.91 -1.86 13.78
C ASP A 202 15.26 -1.69 15.16
N GLU A 203 15.34 -0.51 15.76
CA GLU A 203 14.68 -0.20 17.03
C GLU A 203 13.14 -0.20 16.90
N VAL A 204 12.58 0.40 15.84
CA VAL A 204 11.14 0.39 15.59
C VAL A 204 10.63 -1.03 15.38
N VAL A 205 11.32 -1.83 14.58
CA VAL A 205 10.95 -3.24 14.33
C VAL A 205 11.06 -4.06 15.61
N ALA A 206 12.15 -3.90 16.39
CA ALA A 206 12.34 -4.59 17.66
C ALA A 206 11.24 -4.24 18.68
N ASN A 207 10.80 -2.98 18.74
CA ASN A 207 9.70 -2.56 19.60
C ASN A 207 8.36 -3.11 19.15
N ILE A 208 8.08 -3.18 17.84
CA ILE A 208 6.88 -3.84 17.30
C ILE A 208 6.84 -5.30 17.74
N HIS A 209 7.94 -6.04 17.61
CA HIS A 209 8.05 -7.41 18.09
C HIS A 209 7.85 -7.54 19.60
N ARG A 210 8.41 -6.61 20.37
CA ARG A 210 8.26 -6.58 21.85
C ARG A 210 6.81 -6.48 22.29
N TYR A 211 5.96 -5.79 21.53
CA TYR A 211 4.52 -5.65 21.79
C TYR A 211 3.66 -6.69 21.07
N ASN A 212 4.25 -7.75 20.50
CA ASN A 212 3.55 -8.77 19.71
C ASN A 212 2.70 -8.19 18.58
N GLY A 213 3.19 -7.12 17.94
CA GLY A 213 2.54 -6.51 16.79
C GLY A 213 2.58 -7.41 15.54
N ALA A 214 1.71 -7.10 14.57
CA ALA A 214 1.75 -7.72 13.25
C ALA A 214 3.11 -7.45 12.54
N PRO A 215 3.49 -8.25 11.52
CA PRO A 215 4.73 -8.05 10.77
C PRO A 215 4.88 -6.62 10.24
N ALA A 216 6.08 -6.04 10.36
CA ALA A 216 6.36 -4.69 9.90
C ALA A 216 6.76 -4.68 8.42
N LEU A 217 6.05 -3.90 7.58
CA LEU A 217 6.45 -3.56 6.23
C LEU A 217 7.02 -2.15 6.21
N LEU A 218 8.24 -1.98 5.68
CA LEU A 218 8.88 -0.68 5.60
C LEU A 218 8.41 0.09 4.37
N GLY A 219 7.76 1.24 4.60
CA GLY A 219 7.50 2.25 3.57
C GLY A 219 8.44 3.46 3.70
N PHE A 220 8.33 4.39 2.77
CA PHE A 220 9.10 5.61 2.61
C PHE A 220 10.58 5.41 2.22
N GLY A 221 10.95 6.02 1.10
CA GLY A 221 12.32 6.04 0.61
C GLY A 221 12.82 4.74 -0.05
N ILE A 222 11.97 3.72 -0.15
CA ILE A 222 12.29 2.48 -0.86
C ILE A 222 12.14 2.73 -2.36
N SER A 223 13.26 2.69 -3.09
CA SER A 223 13.29 2.97 -4.54
C SER A 223 14.27 2.11 -5.32
N THR A 224 15.17 1.39 -4.65
CA THR A 224 16.15 0.50 -5.27
C THR A 224 16.19 -0.85 -4.58
N PRO A 225 16.74 -1.90 -5.25
CA PRO A 225 16.94 -3.21 -4.63
C PRO A 225 17.77 -3.16 -3.33
N GLU A 226 18.77 -2.27 -3.26
CA GLU A 226 19.62 -2.09 -2.08
C GLU A 226 18.78 -1.62 -0.88
N HIS A 227 17.82 -0.69 -1.09
CA HIS A 227 16.93 -0.24 -0.03
C HIS A 227 16.01 -1.37 0.47
N VAL A 228 15.58 -2.28 -0.43
CA VAL A 228 14.83 -3.47 -0.04
C VAL A 228 15.70 -4.38 0.83
N ALA A 229 16.92 -4.69 0.38
CA ALA A 229 17.85 -5.54 1.13
C ALA A 229 18.18 -4.95 2.51
N GLU A 230 18.37 -3.63 2.61
CA GLU A 230 18.59 -2.92 3.88
C GLU A 230 17.38 -3.04 4.81
N ALA A 231 16.15 -2.91 4.29
CA ALA A 231 14.92 -3.08 5.07
C ALA A 231 14.80 -4.50 5.66
N ILE A 232 15.05 -5.51 4.85
CA ILE A 232 15.04 -6.92 5.26
C ILE A 232 16.13 -7.19 6.31
N ALA A 233 17.35 -6.69 6.09
CA ALA A 233 18.46 -6.84 7.03
C ALA A 233 18.18 -6.15 8.38
N ALA A 234 17.39 -5.08 8.40
CA ALA A 234 16.94 -4.41 9.63
C ALA A 234 15.78 -5.15 10.33
N GLY A 235 15.32 -6.29 9.80
CA GLY A 235 14.28 -7.14 10.40
C GLY A 235 12.86 -6.84 9.95
N ALA A 236 12.64 -5.99 8.95
CA ALA A 236 11.32 -5.80 8.37
C ALA A 236 10.85 -7.08 7.65
N ALA A 237 9.56 -7.39 7.72
CA ALA A 237 8.95 -8.51 7.01
C ALA A 237 8.82 -8.26 5.50
N GLY A 238 9.04 -7.03 5.05
CA GLY A 238 9.01 -6.64 3.65
C GLY A 238 9.19 -5.15 3.46
N ALA A 239 9.10 -4.72 2.19
CA ALA A 239 9.31 -3.34 1.78
C ALA A 239 8.21 -2.87 0.82
N ILE A 240 7.74 -1.63 1.04
CA ILE A 240 6.72 -0.96 0.23
C ILE A 240 7.39 0.11 -0.63
N THR A 241 7.12 0.12 -1.92
CA THR A 241 7.58 1.15 -2.84
C THR A 241 6.39 1.90 -3.44
N GLY A 242 6.38 3.21 -3.33
CA GLY A 242 5.33 4.06 -3.91
C GLY A 242 5.88 4.99 -4.99
N SER A 243 6.58 6.05 -4.59
CA SER A 243 7.00 7.11 -5.50
C SER A 243 7.87 6.62 -6.67
N ALA A 244 8.67 5.56 -6.48
CA ALA A 244 9.53 5.04 -7.55
C ALA A 244 8.71 4.40 -8.68
N ILE A 245 7.75 3.53 -8.36
CA ILE A 245 6.90 2.91 -9.38
C ILE A 245 5.95 3.93 -10.01
N THR A 246 5.38 4.85 -9.22
CA THR A 246 4.55 5.95 -9.74
C THR A 246 5.34 6.83 -10.71
N LYS A 247 6.64 7.04 -10.46
CA LYS A 247 7.53 7.79 -11.36
C LYS A 247 7.74 7.06 -12.69
N ILE A 248 7.83 5.73 -12.68
CA ILE A 248 7.89 4.93 -13.92
C ILE A 248 6.60 5.17 -14.72
N VAL A 249 5.42 5.02 -14.11
CA VAL A 249 4.14 5.30 -14.77
C VAL A 249 4.10 6.71 -15.33
N ASN A 250 4.53 7.73 -14.57
CA ASN A 250 4.58 9.13 -15.00
C ASN A 250 5.42 9.33 -16.28
N GLY A 251 6.46 8.53 -16.51
CA GLY A 251 7.29 8.60 -17.69
C GLY A 251 6.56 8.25 -19.00
N TYR A 252 5.42 7.58 -18.90
CA TYR A 252 4.61 7.14 -20.03
C TYR A 252 3.25 7.84 -20.13
N VAL A 253 2.94 8.78 -19.22
CA VAL A 253 1.68 9.53 -19.26
C VAL A 253 1.82 10.77 -20.13
N SER A 254 0.81 11.03 -20.95
CA SER A 254 0.68 12.24 -21.76
C SER A 254 -0.75 12.76 -21.77
N ARG A 255 -0.93 13.97 -22.28
CA ARG A 255 -2.22 14.62 -22.57
C ARG A 255 -2.12 15.31 -23.94
N GLU A 256 -3.20 15.35 -24.71
CA GLU A 256 -3.22 16.09 -25.98
C GLU A 256 -3.18 17.59 -25.75
N THR A 257 -3.91 18.05 -24.73
CA THR A 257 -3.93 19.44 -24.25
C THR A 257 -3.95 19.42 -22.73
N GLU A 258 -3.74 20.58 -22.09
CA GLU A 258 -3.77 20.71 -20.63
C GLU A 258 -5.09 20.19 -20.00
N ASP A 259 -6.21 20.42 -20.69
CA ASP A 259 -7.56 20.08 -20.24
C ASP A 259 -8.05 18.71 -20.75
N SER A 260 -7.26 17.98 -21.55
CA SER A 260 -7.66 16.66 -22.05
C SER A 260 -7.33 15.55 -21.06
N PRO A 261 -8.07 14.42 -21.09
CA PRO A 261 -7.77 13.24 -20.27
C PRO A 261 -6.34 12.77 -20.48
N ALA A 262 -5.71 12.33 -19.39
CA ALA A 262 -4.40 11.70 -19.46
C ALA A 262 -4.50 10.27 -20.01
N PHE A 263 -3.47 9.79 -20.71
CA PHE A 263 -3.39 8.45 -21.27
C PHE A 263 -1.96 7.92 -21.27
N ILE A 264 -1.80 6.60 -21.39
CA ILE A 264 -0.49 5.95 -21.53
C ILE A 264 -0.05 5.98 -23.00
N THR A 265 1.15 6.48 -23.26
CA THR A 265 1.72 6.65 -24.62
C THR A 265 2.23 5.34 -25.22
N ASP A 266 2.76 4.44 -24.38
CA ASP A 266 3.31 3.13 -24.79
C ASP A 266 3.16 2.14 -23.63
N MET A 267 2.08 1.36 -23.64
CA MET A 267 1.76 0.39 -22.60
C MET A 267 2.77 -0.78 -22.60
N ASP A 268 3.27 -1.21 -23.75
CA ASP A 268 4.20 -2.34 -23.81
C ASP A 268 5.56 -1.97 -23.22
N ALA A 269 6.06 -0.77 -23.53
CA ALA A 269 7.30 -0.26 -22.93
C ALA A 269 7.14 -0.04 -21.40
N LEU A 270 6.01 0.51 -20.97
CA LEU A 270 5.68 0.68 -19.54
C LEU A 270 5.67 -0.68 -18.81
N LYS A 271 4.97 -1.67 -19.34
CA LYS A 271 4.91 -3.03 -18.77
C LYS A 271 6.30 -3.64 -18.64
N LYS A 272 7.14 -3.47 -19.65
CA LYS A 272 8.51 -3.97 -19.61
C LYS A 272 9.31 -3.31 -18.48
N GLU A 273 9.26 -1.98 -18.35
CA GLU A 273 10.00 -1.26 -17.32
C GLU A 273 9.50 -1.60 -15.90
N ILE A 274 8.18 -1.71 -15.72
CA ILE A 274 7.59 -2.18 -14.45
C ILE A 274 8.04 -3.60 -14.11
N THR A 275 8.04 -4.51 -15.09
CA THR A 275 8.47 -5.90 -14.89
C THR A 275 9.94 -5.96 -14.45
N ASP A 276 10.81 -5.25 -15.15
CA ASP A 276 12.25 -5.18 -14.84
C ASP A 276 12.45 -4.63 -13.41
N TYR A 277 11.75 -3.54 -13.05
CA TYR A 277 11.81 -2.93 -11.73
C TYR A 277 11.29 -3.84 -10.62
N VAL A 278 10.06 -4.35 -10.74
CA VAL A 278 9.42 -5.20 -9.70
C VAL A 278 10.21 -6.48 -9.47
N SER A 279 10.66 -7.14 -10.54
CA SER A 279 11.46 -8.37 -10.45
C SER A 279 12.79 -8.13 -9.73
N ALA A 280 13.48 -7.00 -10.01
CA ALA A 280 14.72 -6.64 -9.33
C ALA A 280 14.49 -6.37 -7.84
N MET A 281 13.42 -5.64 -7.50
CA MET A 281 13.04 -5.34 -6.11
C MET A 281 12.67 -6.61 -5.35
N LYS A 282 11.86 -7.51 -5.96
CA LYS A 282 11.49 -8.81 -5.36
C LYS A 282 12.72 -9.69 -5.13
N ALA A 283 13.65 -9.75 -6.07
CA ALA A 283 14.87 -10.53 -5.91
C ALA A 283 15.73 -10.08 -4.71
N ALA A 284 15.62 -8.82 -4.29
CA ALA A 284 16.34 -8.25 -3.16
C ALA A 284 15.68 -8.53 -1.78
N THR A 285 14.51 -9.19 -1.74
CA THR A 285 13.83 -9.54 -0.47
C THR A 285 14.37 -10.78 0.22
N LYS A 286 15.40 -11.44 -0.32
CA LYS A 286 16.03 -12.63 0.27
C LYS A 286 16.70 -12.26 1.59
N LYS A 287 16.43 -13.07 2.64
CA LYS A 287 17.00 -12.94 3.99
C LYS A 287 18.39 -13.57 4.07
#